data_ac683ec694a280c2ab6c029d6fef37e0
#
_entry.id   ac683ec694a280c2ab6c029d6fef37e0
#
_cell.length_a   1.000
_cell.length_b   1.000
_cell.length_c   1.000
_cell.angle_alpha   90.00
_cell.angle_beta   90.00
_cell.angle_gamma   90.00
#
_symmetry.space_group_name_H-M   'P 1'
#
loop_
_entity.id
_entity.type
_entity.pdbx_description
1 polymer ?
#
loop_
_entity_poly.entity_id
_entity_poly.type
_entity_poly.pdbx_seq_one_letter_code
_entity_poly.pdbx_strand_id
1 'polypeptide(L)'
;MTDLTKLREEIDRIDAEIAPLLQERFAVVRKIGAAKKEAGLPVFNPEREKAVLEKISAKAETEEEKEALCAVYKSIMAAAKELEK
;
A
#
# COMPACT_ATOMS: atom_id res chain seq x y z
N MET A 1 -23.44 23.75 -8.95
CA MET A 1 -23.08 22.48 -9.58
C MET A 1 -21.61 22.17 -9.39
N THR A 2 -21.26 20.95 -8.99
CA THR A 2 -19.86 20.57 -8.78
C THR A 2 -19.19 20.38 -10.14
N ASP A 3 -18.06 21.06 -10.34
CA ASP A 3 -17.28 20.93 -11.57
C ASP A 3 -16.41 19.67 -11.50
N LEU A 4 -16.74 18.68 -12.31
CA LEU A 4 -16.03 17.39 -12.37
C LEU A 4 -14.56 17.58 -12.75
N THR A 5 -14.25 18.56 -13.61
CA THR A 5 -12.88 18.87 -14.02
C THR A 5 -12.03 19.28 -12.82
N LYS A 6 -12.57 20.14 -11.96
CA LYS A 6 -11.86 20.61 -10.76
C LYS A 6 -11.64 19.49 -9.76
N LEU A 7 -12.63 18.60 -9.60
CA LEU A 7 -12.50 17.44 -8.72
C LEU A 7 -11.42 16.47 -9.21
N ARG A 8 -11.34 16.28 -10.53
CA ARG A 8 -10.28 15.45 -11.13
C ARG A 8 -8.90 16.07 -10.95
N GLU A 9 -8.80 17.40 -11.00
CA GLU A 9 -7.55 18.10 -10.71
C GLU A 9 -7.11 17.88 -9.26
N GLU A 10 -8.07 17.87 -8.33
CA GLU A 10 -7.79 17.55 -6.93
C GLU A 10 -7.26 16.12 -6.77
N ILE A 11 -7.87 15.15 -7.46
CA ILE A 11 -7.39 13.76 -7.47
C ILE A 11 -5.99 13.69 -8.05
N ASP A 12 -5.73 14.37 -9.17
CA ASP A 12 -4.41 14.38 -9.80
C ASP A 12 -3.33 14.91 -8.85
N ARG A 13 -3.66 15.93 -8.07
CA ARG A 13 -2.75 16.50 -7.07
C ARG A 13 -2.43 15.46 -5.98
N ILE A 14 -3.44 14.75 -5.52
CA ILE A 14 -3.27 13.70 -4.51
C ILE A 14 -2.44 12.55 -5.06
N ASP A 15 -2.73 12.13 -6.29
CA ASP A 15 -1.97 11.05 -6.94
C ASP A 15 -0.49 11.42 -7.13
N ALA A 16 -0.22 12.70 -7.38
CA ALA A 16 1.15 13.19 -7.47
C ALA A 16 1.92 13.08 -6.14
N GLU A 17 1.20 12.98 -5.02
CA GLU A 17 1.79 12.73 -3.71
C GLU A 17 1.88 11.23 -3.39
N ILE A 18 0.86 10.47 -3.79
CA ILE A 18 0.80 9.02 -3.54
C ILE A 18 1.88 8.26 -4.32
N ALA A 19 2.03 8.56 -5.60
CA ALA A 19 2.94 7.79 -6.46
C ALA A 19 4.39 7.81 -5.97
N PRO A 20 4.98 8.96 -5.60
CA PRO A 20 6.33 8.98 -5.02
C PRO A 20 6.43 8.20 -3.71
N LEU A 21 5.40 8.23 -2.87
CA LEU A 21 5.38 7.48 -1.61
C LEU A 21 5.34 5.97 -1.87
N LEU A 22 4.58 5.54 -2.86
CA LEU A 22 4.57 4.12 -3.26
C LEU A 22 5.93 3.69 -3.81
N GLN A 23 6.58 4.53 -4.62
CA GLN A 23 7.92 4.26 -5.14
C GLN A 23 8.93 4.11 -4.00
N GLU A 24 8.86 4.98 -3.00
CA GLU A 24 9.69 4.91 -1.81
C GLU A 24 9.44 3.61 -1.04
N ARG A 25 8.18 3.24 -0.87
CA ARG A 25 7.79 1.99 -0.23
C ARG A 25 8.35 0.79 -1.00
N PHE A 26 8.27 0.79 -2.31
CA PHE A 26 8.80 -0.28 -3.16
C PHE A 26 10.32 -0.41 -3.03
N ALA A 27 11.03 0.70 -2.91
CA ALA A 27 12.48 0.68 -2.71
C ALA A 27 12.84 -0.03 -1.39
N VAL A 28 12.10 0.25 -0.32
CA VAL A 28 12.28 -0.42 0.98
C VAL A 28 11.92 -1.90 0.89
N VAL A 29 10.85 -2.23 0.16
CA VAL A 29 10.41 -3.61 -0.06
C VAL A 29 11.51 -4.44 -0.73
N ARG A 30 12.23 -3.87 -1.70
CA ARG A 30 13.35 -4.57 -2.34
C ARG A 30 14.46 -4.87 -1.34
N LYS A 31 14.73 -3.96 -0.42
CA LYS A 31 15.71 -4.17 0.67
C LYS A 31 15.24 -5.28 1.60
N ILE A 32 13.95 -5.32 1.91
CA ILE A 32 13.35 -6.38 2.72
C ILE A 32 13.51 -7.74 2.02
N GLY A 33 13.25 -7.78 0.72
CA GLY A 33 13.41 -9.01 -0.08
C GLY A 33 14.84 -9.53 -0.04
N ALA A 34 15.82 -8.64 -0.18
CA ALA A 34 17.23 -9.01 -0.09
C ALA A 34 17.60 -9.54 1.32
N ALA A 35 17.11 -8.87 2.36
CA ALA A 35 17.34 -9.27 3.74
C ALA A 35 16.73 -10.66 4.05
N LYS A 36 15.52 -10.92 3.53
CA LYS A 36 14.85 -12.22 3.69
C LYS A 36 15.62 -13.34 3.00
N LYS A 37 16.12 -13.10 1.80
CA LYS A 37 16.95 -14.09 1.07
C LYS A 37 18.21 -14.43 1.85
N GLU A 38 18.88 -13.41 2.36
CA GLU A 38 20.09 -13.59 3.16
C GLU A 38 19.82 -14.38 4.43
N ALA A 39 18.68 -14.13 5.07
CA ALA A 39 18.27 -14.81 6.31
C ALA A 39 17.58 -16.16 6.06
N GLY A 40 17.32 -16.53 4.81
CA GLY A 40 16.60 -17.76 4.48
C GLY A 40 15.12 -17.73 4.84
N LEU A 41 14.52 -16.52 4.88
CA LEU A 41 13.13 -16.36 5.22
C LEU A 41 12.22 -16.34 3.98
N PRO A 42 10.97 -16.83 4.09
CA PRO A 42 10.04 -16.79 2.97
C PRO A 42 9.57 -15.36 2.68
N VAL A 43 9.20 -15.09 1.42
CA VAL A 43 8.64 -13.79 1.00
C VAL A 43 7.31 -13.53 1.69
N PHE A 44 6.41 -14.53 1.69
CA PHE A 44 5.09 -14.38 2.29
C PHE A 44 5.15 -14.45 3.82
N ASN A 45 4.66 -13.40 4.46
CA ASN A 45 4.54 -13.32 5.92
C ASN A 45 3.10 -12.93 6.27
N PRO A 46 2.19 -13.91 6.48
CA PRO A 46 0.78 -13.63 6.75
C PRO A 46 0.54 -12.84 8.04
N GLU A 47 1.37 -13.03 9.05
CA GLU A 47 1.25 -12.29 10.31
C GLU A 47 1.54 -10.80 10.12
N ARG A 48 2.57 -10.49 9.33
CA ARG A 48 2.91 -9.10 9.00
C ARG A 48 1.82 -8.44 8.17
N GLU A 49 1.28 -9.16 7.18
CA GLU A 49 0.20 -8.62 6.34
C GLU A 49 -1.04 -8.30 7.16
N LYS A 50 -1.39 -9.19 8.09
CA LYS A 50 -2.51 -8.97 9.02
C LYS A 50 -2.27 -7.73 9.89
N ALA A 51 -1.06 -7.58 10.43
CA ALA A 51 -0.69 -6.43 11.25
C ALA A 51 -0.80 -5.12 10.47
N VAL A 52 -0.35 -5.11 9.21
CA VAL A 52 -0.46 -3.92 8.34
C VAL A 52 -1.93 -3.57 8.10
N LEU A 53 -2.76 -4.56 7.76
CA LEU A 53 -4.19 -4.33 7.52
C LEU A 53 -4.91 -3.79 8.77
N GLU A 54 -4.59 -4.31 9.95
CA GLU A 54 -5.16 -3.83 11.20
C GLU A 54 -4.79 -2.37 11.45
N LYS A 55 -3.52 -2.02 11.23
CA LYS A 55 -3.02 -0.67 11.42
C LYS A 55 -3.67 0.33 10.46
N ILE A 56 -3.80 -0.06 9.20
CA ILE A 56 -4.42 0.78 8.16
C ILE A 56 -5.92 0.91 8.40
N SER A 57 -6.60 -0.18 8.77
CA SER A 57 -8.04 -0.17 9.07
C SER A 57 -8.38 0.78 10.21
N ALA A 58 -7.51 0.90 11.20
CA ALA A 58 -7.73 1.79 12.34
C ALA A 58 -7.78 3.26 11.95
N LYS A 59 -7.29 3.63 10.76
CA LYS A 59 -7.32 5.00 10.25
C LYS A 59 -8.63 5.35 9.56
N ALA A 60 -9.45 4.34 9.23
CA ALA A 60 -10.71 4.56 8.52
C ALA A 60 -11.75 5.21 9.44
N GLU A 61 -12.53 6.12 8.88
CA GLU A 61 -13.59 6.81 9.61
C GLU A 61 -14.94 6.10 9.50
N THR A 62 -15.12 5.28 8.45
CA THR A 62 -16.35 4.51 8.20
C THR A 62 -16.01 3.09 7.81
N GLU A 63 -16.99 2.18 7.91
CA GLU A 63 -16.81 0.80 7.44
C GLU A 63 -16.55 0.73 5.94
N GLU A 64 -17.22 1.57 5.17
CA GLU A 64 -17.04 1.66 3.72
C GLU A 64 -15.61 2.06 3.37
N GLU A 65 -15.06 3.07 4.07
CA GLU A 65 -13.68 3.52 3.90
C GLU A 65 -12.69 2.44 4.33
N LYS A 66 -12.99 1.71 5.41
CA LYS A 66 -12.18 0.60 5.91
C LYS A 66 -12.05 -0.49 4.84
N GLU A 67 -13.15 -0.88 4.21
CA GLU A 67 -13.15 -1.88 3.14
C GLU A 67 -12.32 -1.41 1.95
N ALA A 68 -12.45 -0.14 1.58
CA ALA A 68 -11.68 0.44 0.47
C ALA A 68 -10.18 0.45 0.78
N LEU A 69 -9.78 0.88 1.98
CA LEU A 69 -8.38 0.89 2.41
C LEU A 69 -7.78 -0.51 2.43
N CYS A 70 -8.52 -1.48 2.94
CA CYS A 70 -8.08 -2.88 2.96
C CYS A 70 -7.88 -3.43 1.55
N ALA A 71 -8.79 -3.14 0.64
CA ALA A 71 -8.68 -3.58 -0.76
C ALA A 71 -7.44 -3.00 -1.43
N VAL A 72 -7.18 -1.70 -1.23
CA VAL A 72 -6.00 -1.02 -1.78
C VAL A 72 -4.72 -1.62 -1.20
N TYR A 73 -4.64 -1.79 0.12
CA TYR A 73 -3.43 -2.32 0.76
C TYR A 73 -3.16 -3.78 0.43
N LYS A 74 -4.20 -4.59 0.22
CA LYS A 74 -4.00 -5.95 -0.28
C LYS A 74 -3.31 -5.96 -1.64
N SER A 75 -3.68 -5.02 -2.52
CA SER A 75 -3.05 -4.87 -3.82
C SER A 75 -1.60 -4.36 -3.70
N ILE A 76 -1.36 -3.40 -2.80
CA ILE A 76 -0.01 -2.89 -2.53
C ILE A 76 0.89 -4.03 -2.03
N MET A 77 0.39 -4.86 -1.10
CA MET A 77 1.15 -5.98 -0.56
C MET A 77 1.37 -7.09 -1.58
N ALA A 78 0.42 -7.31 -2.47
CA ALA A 78 0.58 -8.28 -3.57
C ALA A 78 1.70 -7.84 -4.52
N ALA A 79 1.71 -6.55 -4.90
CA ALA A 79 2.78 -5.98 -5.72
C ALA A 79 4.13 -6.07 -5.00
N ALA A 80 4.15 -5.78 -3.70
CA ALA A 80 5.35 -5.86 -2.87
C ALA A 80 5.97 -7.26 -2.88
N LYS A 81 5.14 -8.31 -2.74
CA LYS A 81 5.63 -9.70 -2.76
C LYS A 81 6.34 -10.04 -4.08
N GLU A 82 5.84 -9.53 -5.19
CA GLU A 82 6.51 -9.73 -6.48
C GLU A 82 7.89 -9.05 -6.51
N LEU A 83 8.00 -7.87 -5.92
CA LEU A 83 9.26 -7.13 -5.84
C LEU A 83 10.28 -7.76 -4.88
N GLU A 84 9.80 -8.53 -3.89
CA GLU A 84 10.69 -9.24 -2.95
C GLU A 84 11.31 -10.50 -3.54
N LYS A 85 10.74 -11.03 -4.61
CA LYS A 85 11.27 -12.24 -5.28
C LYS A 85 12.65 -11.96 -5.97
#